data_10bb2ddbfcfdbb7b7f0be3e081978a95
#
_entry.id   10bb2ddbfcfdbb7b7f0be3e081978a95
#
_cell.length_a   1.000
_cell.length_b   1.000
_cell.length_c   1.000
_cell.angle_alpha   90.00
_cell.angle_beta   90.00
_cell.angle_gamma   90.00
#
_symmetry.space_group_name_H-M   'P 1'
#
loop_
_entity.id
_entity.type
_entity.pdbx_description
1 polymer ?
#
loop_
_entity_poly.entity_id
_entity_poly.type
_entity_poly.pdbx_seq_one_letter_code
_entity_poly.pdbx_strand_id
1 'polypeptide(L)'
;VRQCAFRVLVYHNRFAVEFFHALTDGTGALIFVKTLLAEYLSQKYGLTVPAVDGVLGRLEEPSDEELEDSFLRYAGDVKASRKESTAWHLSGTPEKDGFKNLVTLMVPAPELKACAKRYGVSVTELLCAAMMQAIAQLQAEKVPQRRLRKPVKVLLPVNLRNLFPSKTLRNFASYITPEVDPRMGDYTFDEICAAVHHRMGLENN
;
A
#
# COMPACT_ATOMS: atom_id res chain seq x y z
N VAL A 1 7.75 13.23 23.19
CA VAL A 1 8.63 12.65 22.17
C VAL A 1 9.79 13.60 21.98
N ARG A 2 11.03 13.17 22.29
CA ARG A 2 12.25 13.99 22.13
C ARG A 2 12.89 13.82 20.74
N GLN A 3 12.26 13.10 19.83
CA GLN A 3 12.79 12.79 18.49
C GLN A 3 11.79 13.20 17.43
N CYS A 4 12.31 13.58 16.25
CA CYS A 4 11.49 13.91 15.10
C CYS A 4 10.76 12.66 14.59
N ALA A 5 9.50 12.80 14.16
CA ALA A 5 8.69 11.71 13.63
C ALA A 5 9.08 11.29 12.20
N PHE A 6 10.08 11.90 11.63
CA PHE A 6 10.69 11.48 10.37
C PHE A 6 12.21 11.70 10.41
N ARG A 7 12.94 11.05 9.51
CA ARG A 7 14.37 11.28 9.29
C ARG A 7 14.73 11.20 7.81
N VAL A 8 15.73 11.97 7.43
CA VAL A 8 16.31 11.95 6.08
C VAL A 8 17.68 11.30 6.16
N LEU A 9 17.91 10.29 5.33
CA LEU A 9 19.14 9.57 5.20
C LEU A 9 19.76 9.87 3.82
N VAL A 10 21.03 10.23 3.79
CA VAL A 10 21.74 10.53 2.53
C VAL A 10 22.91 9.56 2.38
N TYR A 11 23.01 8.93 1.23
CA TYR A 11 24.08 8.01 0.89
C TYR A 11 24.45 8.14 -0.59
N HIS A 12 25.66 8.64 -0.86
CA HIS A 12 26.14 8.95 -2.21
C HIS A 12 25.16 9.84 -3.00
N ASN A 13 24.58 9.31 -4.08
CA ASN A 13 23.62 9.98 -4.95
C ASN A 13 22.16 9.61 -4.63
N ARG A 14 21.89 9.05 -3.47
CA ARG A 14 20.58 8.66 -3.01
C ARG A 14 20.24 9.34 -1.70
N PHE A 15 18.99 9.63 -1.52
CA PHE A 15 18.43 9.95 -0.22
C PHE A 15 17.17 9.09 0.04
N ALA A 16 16.92 8.81 1.28
CA ALA A 16 15.71 8.14 1.74
C ALA A 16 15.07 8.97 2.86
N VAL A 17 13.77 8.96 2.91
CA VAL A 17 13.02 9.58 4.01
C VAL A 17 12.22 8.49 4.69
N GLU A 18 12.37 8.38 5.99
CA GLU A 18 11.60 7.48 6.82
C GLU A 18 10.63 8.28 7.67
N PHE A 19 9.39 7.83 7.71
CA PHE A 19 8.33 8.44 8.51
C PHE A 19 7.82 7.46 9.54
N PHE A 20 7.50 7.96 10.73
CA PHE A 20 6.63 7.25 11.63
C PHE A 20 5.21 7.26 11.05
N HIS A 21 4.66 6.10 10.74
CA HIS A 21 3.44 5.97 9.94
C HIS A 21 2.17 6.61 10.56
N ALA A 22 2.19 6.92 11.85
CA ALA A 22 1.13 7.69 12.49
C ALA A 22 1.11 9.18 12.05
N LEU A 23 2.23 9.68 11.49
CA LEU A 23 2.31 11.06 11.01
C LEU A 23 1.58 11.25 9.69
N THR A 24 1.80 10.34 8.75
CA THR A 24 1.31 10.45 7.38
C THR A 24 1.24 9.08 6.71
N ASP A 25 0.49 8.99 5.62
CA ASP A 25 0.47 7.84 4.73
C ASP A 25 1.39 8.03 3.51
N GLY A 26 1.33 7.07 2.57
CA GLY A 26 2.16 7.11 1.36
C GLY A 26 1.94 8.36 0.50
N THR A 27 0.73 8.90 0.45
CA THR A 27 0.41 10.10 -0.32
C THR A 27 1.03 11.34 0.31
N GLY A 28 0.81 11.58 1.61
CA GLY A 28 1.39 12.72 2.30
C GLY A 28 2.92 12.63 2.37
N ALA A 29 3.49 11.43 2.57
CA ALA A 29 4.93 11.21 2.52
C ALA A 29 5.51 11.54 1.14
N LEU A 30 4.84 11.17 0.04
CA LEU A 30 5.29 11.47 -1.31
C LEU A 30 5.25 12.97 -1.61
N ILE A 31 4.21 13.67 -1.15
CA ILE A 31 4.10 15.14 -1.24
C ILE A 31 5.28 15.80 -0.52
N PHE A 32 5.59 15.36 0.71
CA PHE A 32 6.75 15.85 1.44
C PHE A 32 8.07 15.62 0.68
N VAL A 33 8.29 14.41 0.16
CA VAL A 33 9.52 14.08 -0.59
C VAL A 33 9.65 14.90 -1.87
N LYS A 34 8.56 15.08 -2.62
CA LYS A 34 8.54 15.95 -3.80
C LYS A 34 8.88 17.39 -3.46
N THR A 35 8.28 17.94 -2.41
CA THR A 35 8.54 19.29 -1.94
C THR A 35 9.98 19.47 -1.47
N LEU A 36 10.51 18.52 -0.71
CA LEU A 36 11.90 18.51 -0.28
C LEU A 36 12.86 18.48 -1.48
N LEU A 37 12.57 17.67 -2.49
CA LEU A 37 13.37 17.58 -3.70
C LEU A 37 13.31 18.87 -4.52
N ALA A 38 12.12 19.44 -4.67
CA ALA A 38 11.92 20.73 -5.36
C ALA A 38 12.73 21.83 -4.71
N GLU A 39 12.72 21.93 -3.39
CA GLU A 39 13.51 22.90 -2.63
C GLU A 39 15.01 22.64 -2.75
N TYR A 40 15.45 21.39 -2.70
CA TYR A 40 16.85 21.03 -2.93
C TYR A 40 17.33 21.46 -4.32
N LEU A 41 16.55 21.20 -5.37
CA LEU A 41 16.88 21.60 -6.74
C LEU A 41 16.91 23.11 -6.91
N SER A 42 15.97 23.80 -6.27
CA SER A 42 15.93 25.28 -6.25
C SER A 42 17.19 25.86 -5.61
N GLN A 43 17.56 25.40 -4.43
CA GLN A 43 18.74 25.92 -3.72
C GLN A 43 20.05 25.55 -4.39
N LYS A 44 20.17 24.34 -4.92
CA LYS A 44 21.44 23.86 -5.50
C LYS A 44 21.69 24.36 -6.92
N TYR A 45 20.64 24.46 -7.72
CA TYR A 45 20.76 24.76 -9.16
C TYR A 45 20.06 26.06 -9.58
N GLY A 46 19.43 26.78 -8.66
CA GLY A 46 18.67 27.99 -8.97
C GLY A 46 17.41 27.73 -9.81
N LEU A 47 16.90 26.50 -9.80
CA LEU A 47 15.72 26.11 -10.56
C LEU A 47 14.46 26.57 -9.84
N THR A 48 13.47 27.08 -10.58
CA THR A 48 12.13 27.33 -10.03
C THR A 48 11.25 26.13 -10.33
N VAL A 49 10.89 25.40 -9.28
CA VAL A 49 9.94 24.27 -9.38
C VAL A 49 8.56 24.79 -8.97
N PRO A 50 7.55 24.69 -9.85
CA PRO A 50 6.21 25.19 -9.52
C PRO A 50 5.53 24.35 -8.43
N ALA A 51 4.69 24.98 -7.61
CA ALA A 51 3.88 24.34 -6.58
C ALA A 51 2.64 23.67 -7.21
N VAL A 52 2.85 22.58 -7.94
CA VAL A 52 1.83 21.79 -8.62
C VAL A 52 2.12 20.29 -8.46
N ASP A 53 1.15 19.45 -8.75
CA ASP A 53 1.29 17.98 -8.77
C ASP A 53 1.88 17.38 -7.47
N GLY A 54 1.50 17.93 -6.33
CA GLY A 54 1.97 17.48 -5.01
C GLY A 54 3.30 18.06 -4.58
N VAL A 55 3.71 19.19 -5.15
CA VAL A 55 4.75 20.06 -4.60
C VAL A 55 4.06 21.20 -3.86
N LEU A 56 4.34 21.37 -2.58
CA LEU A 56 3.78 22.46 -1.76
C LEU A 56 4.57 23.75 -1.96
N GLY A 57 3.85 24.88 -1.92
CA GLY A 57 4.46 26.19 -1.94
C GLY A 57 5.19 26.50 -0.62
N ARG A 58 6.49 26.78 -0.67
CA ARG A 58 7.30 27.01 0.53
C ARG A 58 6.82 28.17 1.39
N LEU A 59 6.25 29.20 0.76
CA LEU A 59 5.80 30.43 1.42
C LEU A 59 4.29 30.46 1.65
N GLU A 60 3.59 29.43 1.23
CA GLU A 60 2.16 29.28 1.44
C GLU A 60 1.89 28.70 2.84
N GLU A 61 0.97 29.29 3.55
CA GLU A 61 0.50 28.71 4.80
C GLU A 61 -0.35 27.46 4.48
N PRO A 62 -0.20 26.38 5.25
CA PRO A 62 -1.00 25.18 5.04
C PRO A 62 -2.49 25.51 5.29
N SER A 63 -3.35 24.98 4.43
CA SER A 63 -4.80 25.11 4.60
C SER A 63 -5.30 24.20 5.74
N ASP A 64 -6.44 24.57 6.34
CA ASP A 64 -7.07 23.74 7.36
C ASP A 64 -7.40 22.33 6.84
N GLU A 65 -7.74 22.20 5.54
CA GLU A 65 -8.01 20.91 4.89
C GLU A 65 -6.76 20.01 4.83
N GLU A 66 -5.55 20.58 4.71
CA GLU A 66 -4.30 19.82 4.70
C GLU A 66 -3.93 19.32 6.10
N LEU A 67 -4.34 20.04 7.14
CA LEU A 67 -4.03 19.76 8.54
C LEU A 67 -5.10 18.89 9.23
N GLU A 68 -6.30 18.81 8.69
CA GLU A 68 -7.42 18.11 9.33
C GLU A 68 -7.18 16.59 9.45
N ASP A 69 -7.81 15.96 10.44
CA ASP A 69 -7.97 14.51 10.51
C ASP A 69 -9.25 14.11 9.77
N SER A 70 -9.10 13.75 8.49
CA SER A 70 -10.24 13.38 7.65
C SER A 70 -10.93 12.09 8.07
N PHE A 71 -10.32 11.23 8.88
CA PHE A 71 -11.03 10.10 9.48
C PHE A 71 -12.16 10.57 10.39
N LEU A 72 -11.93 11.58 11.20
CA LEU A 72 -12.97 12.12 12.09
C LEU A 72 -14.12 12.77 11.31
N ARG A 73 -13.82 13.32 10.14
CA ARG A 73 -14.84 13.94 9.27
C ARG A 73 -15.75 12.91 8.61
N TYR A 74 -15.18 11.76 8.17
CA TYR A 74 -15.90 10.77 7.38
C TYR A 74 -16.26 9.51 8.17
N ALA A 75 -15.73 9.33 9.37
CA ALA A 75 -16.11 8.23 10.24
C ALA A 75 -17.55 8.42 10.71
N GLY A 76 -18.45 7.57 10.22
CA GLY A 76 -19.79 7.45 10.76
C GLY A 76 -19.81 6.56 12.02
N ASP A 77 -21.01 6.30 12.55
CA ASP A 77 -21.19 5.32 13.62
C ASP A 77 -20.82 3.90 13.14
N VAL A 78 -19.57 3.52 13.35
CA VAL A 78 -19.07 2.20 12.99
C VAL A 78 -19.67 1.16 13.92
N LYS A 79 -20.68 0.44 13.45
CA LYS A 79 -21.15 -0.78 14.12
C LYS A 79 -20.03 -1.83 14.05
N ALA A 80 -19.86 -2.56 15.16
CA ALA A 80 -18.79 -3.54 15.37
C ALA A 80 -18.36 -4.31 14.09
N SER A 81 -17.07 -4.37 13.84
CA SER A 81 -16.49 -5.05 12.69
C SER A 81 -16.89 -6.51 12.64
N ARG A 82 -17.12 -7.04 11.44
CA ARG A 82 -17.30 -8.48 11.24
C ARG A 82 -16.03 -9.20 11.73
N LYS A 83 -16.23 -10.29 12.48
CA LYS A 83 -15.12 -11.14 12.90
C LYS A 83 -14.47 -11.75 11.65
N GLU A 84 -13.26 -11.34 11.35
CA GLU A 84 -12.52 -11.90 10.22
C GLU A 84 -12.04 -13.32 10.50
N SER A 85 -11.98 -14.15 9.44
CA SER A 85 -11.44 -15.49 9.52
C SER A 85 -9.92 -15.45 9.76
N THR A 86 -9.39 -16.46 10.41
CA THR A 86 -7.94 -16.59 10.65
C THR A 86 -7.21 -16.90 9.34
N ALA A 87 -6.21 -16.11 8.98
CA ALA A 87 -5.36 -16.36 7.81
C ALA A 87 -4.22 -17.35 8.11
N TRP A 88 -3.64 -17.90 7.04
CA TRP A 88 -2.38 -18.62 7.14
C TRP A 88 -1.22 -17.64 7.31
N HIS A 89 -0.37 -17.91 8.29
CA HIS A 89 0.81 -17.08 8.56
C HIS A 89 2.05 -17.70 7.94
N LEU A 90 2.76 -16.91 7.13
CA LEU A 90 4.09 -17.26 6.67
C LEU A 90 5.04 -17.29 7.87
N SER A 91 5.79 -18.38 8.00
CA SER A 91 6.84 -18.52 8.99
C SER A 91 8.20 -18.60 8.31
N GLY A 92 9.22 -18.05 8.92
CA GLY A 92 10.58 -18.09 8.45
C GLY A 92 11.56 -17.86 9.61
N THR A 93 12.85 -18.00 9.33
CA THR A 93 13.91 -17.66 10.27
C THR A 93 14.25 -16.18 10.11
N PRO A 94 14.12 -15.37 11.16
CA PRO A 94 14.54 -13.97 11.11
C PRO A 94 16.03 -13.87 10.80
N GLU A 95 16.41 -12.88 9.99
CA GLU A 95 17.81 -12.54 9.80
C GLU A 95 18.43 -11.98 11.09
N LYS A 96 19.75 -12.17 11.22
CA LYS A 96 20.49 -11.64 12.36
C LYS A 96 20.44 -10.10 12.38
N ASP A 97 20.48 -9.54 13.58
CA ASP A 97 20.61 -8.09 13.81
C ASP A 97 19.50 -7.24 13.17
N GLY A 98 18.33 -7.82 12.91
CA GLY A 98 17.20 -7.12 12.29
C GLY A 98 17.43 -6.77 10.83
N PHE A 99 18.40 -7.40 10.16
CA PHE A 99 18.65 -7.21 8.73
C PHE A 99 17.40 -7.55 7.91
N LYS A 100 17.16 -6.77 6.86
CA LYS A 100 16.03 -6.96 5.95
C LYS A 100 16.56 -7.25 4.55
N ASN A 101 16.21 -8.41 4.02
CA ASN A 101 16.47 -8.73 2.62
C ASN A 101 15.47 -7.98 1.73
N LEU A 102 15.99 -7.29 0.73
CA LEU A 102 15.20 -6.59 -0.27
C LEU A 102 15.40 -7.25 -1.64
N VAL A 103 14.32 -7.71 -2.23
CA VAL A 103 14.30 -8.21 -3.61
C VAL A 103 13.61 -7.17 -4.49
N THR A 104 14.31 -6.71 -5.52
CA THR A 104 13.78 -5.74 -6.49
C THR A 104 13.60 -6.42 -7.84
N LEU A 105 12.39 -6.33 -8.38
CA LEU A 105 12.05 -6.78 -9.72
C LEU A 105 11.72 -5.56 -10.58
N MET A 106 12.24 -5.55 -11.80
CA MET A 106 11.88 -4.55 -12.82
C MET A 106 11.10 -5.25 -13.94
N VAL A 107 9.90 -4.79 -14.18
CA VAL A 107 9.00 -5.34 -15.21
C VAL A 107 8.58 -4.19 -16.14
N PRO A 108 8.59 -4.38 -17.47
CA PRO A 108 8.09 -3.37 -18.40
C PRO A 108 6.61 -3.07 -18.13
N ALA A 109 6.29 -1.82 -17.82
CA ALA A 109 4.94 -1.42 -17.46
C ALA A 109 3.87 -1.71 -18.56
N PRO A 110 4.17 -1.56 -19.87
CA PRO A 110 3.21 -1.92 -20.92
C PRO A 110 2.84 -3.41 -20.89
N GLU A 111 3.82 -4.29 -20.70
CA GLU A 111 3.59 -5.75 -20.66
C GLU A 111 2.77 -6.15 -19.43
N LEU A 112 3.08 -5.57 -18.28
CA LEU A 112 2.33 -5.80 -17.06
C LEU A 112 0.87 -5.34 -17.19
N LYS A 113 0.63 -4.17 -17.80
CA LYS A 113 -0.72 -3.68 -18.09
C LYS A 113 -1.45 -4.58 -19.08
N ALA A 114 -0.78 -5.05 -20.13
CA ALA A 114 -1.37 -5.98 -21.09
C ALA A 114 -1.74 -7.32 -20.43
N CYS A 115 -0.89 -7.81 -19.53
CA CYS A 115 -1.17 -8.99 -18.73
C CYS A 115 -2.43 -8.81 -17.85
N ALA A 116 -2.51 -7.72 -17.11
CA ALA A 116 -3.67 -7.42 -16.26
C ALA A 116 -4.97 -7.34 -17.07
N LYS A 117 -4.91 -6.69 -18.24
CA LYS A 117 -6.05 -6.58 -19.15
C LYS A 117 -6.55 -7.94 -19.66
N ARG A 118 -5.66 -8.92 -19.89
CA ARG A 118 -6.07 -10.28 -20.30
C ARG A 118 -6.92 -10.99 -19.25
N TYR A 119 -6.66 -10.72 -17.96
CA TYR A 119 -7.44 -11.25 -16.85
C TYR A 119 -8.61 -10.34 -16.44
N GLY A 120 -8.83 -9.22 -17.13
CA GLY A 120 -9.91 -8.28 -16.84
C GLY A 120 -9.75 -7.52 -15.52
N VAL A 121 -8.51 -7.37 -15.04
CA VAL A 121 -8.20 -6.79 -13.72
C VAL A 121 -7.21 -5.62 -13.82
N SER A 122 -7.10 -4.84 -12.77
CA SER A 122 -6.06 -3.81 -12.63
C SER A 122 -4.69 -4.45 -12.34
N VAL A 123 -3.61 -3.68 -12.51
CA VAL A 123 -2.25 -4.12 -12.17
C VAL A 123 -2.14 -4.48 -10.68
N THR A 124 -2.79 -3.73 -9.80
CA THR A 124 -2.81 -4.00 -8.35
C THR A 124 -3.47 -5.34 -8.06
N GLU A 125 -4.61 -5.59 -8.67
CA GLU A 125 -5.34 -6.86 -8.54
C GLU A 125 -4.54 -8.04 -9.07
N LEU A 126 -3.89 -7.88 -10.23
CA LEU A 126 -3.01 -8.91 -10.81
C LEU A 126 -1.87 -9.28 -9.87
N LEU A 127 -1.18 -8.28 -9.31
CA LEU A 127 -0.06 -8.50 -8.40
C LEU A 127 -0.53 -9.11 -7.07
N CYS A 128 -1.69 -8.70 -6.57
CA CYS A 128 -2.32 -9.31 -5.41
C CYS A 128 -2.65 -10.78 -5.67
N ALA A 129 -3.28 -11.10 -6.79
CA ALA A 129 -3.61 -12.47 -7.18
C ALA A 129 -2.35 -13.34 -7.32
N ALA A 130 -1.28 -12.82 -7.91
CA ALA A 130 0.00 -13.51 -8.03
C ALA A 130 0.62 -13.82 -6.65
N MET A 131 0.58 -12.86 -5.73
CA MET A 131 1.02 -13.06 -4.35
C MET A 131 0.16 -14.12 -3.65
N MET A 132 -1.15 -14.06 -3.78
CA MET A 132 -2.06 -15.04 -3.18
C MET A 132 -1.80 -16.45 -3.72
N GLN A 133 -1.58 -16.59 -5.03
CA GLN A 133 -1.24 -17.88 -5.64
C GLN A 133 0.08 -18.44 -5.08
N ALA A 134 1.12 -17.62 -5.01
CA ALA A 134 2.41 -18.02 -4.45
C ALA A 134 2.28 -18.46 -2.98
N ILE A 135 1.51 -17.74 -2.17
CA ILE A 135 1.26 -18.09 -0.77
C ILE A 135 0.47 -19.41 -0.68
N ALA A 136 -0.54 -19.61 -1.53
CA ALA A 136 -1.32 -20.84 -1.56
C ALA A 136 -0.45 -22.06 -1.92
N GLN A 137 0.47 -21.91 -2.88
CA GLN A 137 1.43 -22.96 -3.26
C GLN A 137 2.36 -23.29 -2.09
N LEU A 138 2.96 -22.29 -1.46
CA LEU A 138 3.80 -22.49 -0.27
C LEU A 138 3.05 -23.16 0.87
N GLN A 139 1.78 -22.80 1.07
CA GLN A 139 0.95 -23.46 2.07
C GLN A 139 0.69 -24.92 1.70
N ALA A 140 0.45 -25.23 0.42
CA ALA A 140 0.20 -26.58 -0.05
C ALA A 140 1.40 -27.50 0.19
N GLU A 141 2.62 -26.98 0.00
CA GLU A 141 3.86 -27.72 0.29
C GLU A 141 4.04 -27.99 1.79
N LYS A 142 3.79 -26.98 2.63
CA LYS A 142 3.96 -27.08 4.09
C LYS A 142 2.80 -27.82 4.78
N VAL A 143 1.60 -27.78 4.21
CA VAL A 143 0.38 -28.37 4.74
C VAL A 143 -0.29 -29.20 3.63
N PRO A 144 0.20 -30.43 3.38
CA PRO A 144 -0.33 -31.29 2.30
C PRO A 144 -1.82 -31.60 2.46
N GLN A 145 -2.28 -31.79 3.70
CA GLN A 145 -3.67 -32.09 3.99
C GLN A 145 -4.56 -30.87 3.82
N ARG A 146 -5.34 -30.79 2.73
CA ARG A 146 -6.20 -29.65 2.40
C ARG A 146 -7.07 -29.16 3.57
N ARG A 147 -7.71 -30.08 4.29
CA ARG A 147 -8.60 -29.76 5.42
C ARG A 147 -7.94 -28.97 6.57
N LEU A 148 -6.59 -29.03 6.68
CA LEU A 148 -5.82 -28.34 7.71
C LEU A 148 -5.32 -26.98 7.24
N ARG A 149 -5.49 -26.65 5.96
CA ARG A 149 -5.11 -25.35 5.41
C ARG A 149 -6.00 -24.25 5.97
N LYS A 150 -5.52 -23.04 5.88
CA LYS A 150 -6.23 -21.82 6.30
C LYS A 150 -6.42 -20.89 5.10
N PRO A 151 -7.37 -19.96 5.17
CA PRO A 151 -7.51 -18.94 4.14
C PRO A 151 -6.21 -18.20 3.88
N VAL A 152 -5.94 -17.94 2.61
CA VAL A 152 -4.86 -17.05 2.15
C VAL A 152 -5.45 -15.66 2.01
N LYS A 153 -4.87 -14.70 2.72
CA LYS A 153 -5.28 -13.30 2.70
C LYS A 153 -4.11 -12.41 2.39
N VAL A 154 -4.36 -11.36 1.64
CA VAL A 154 -3.42 -10.26 1.40
C VAL A 154 -4.06 -8.97 1.85
N LEU A 155 -3.35 -8.18 2.66
CA LEU A 155 -3.79 -6.85 3.05
C LEU A 155 -3.35 -5.87 1.97
N LEU A 156 -4.33 -5.18 1.37
CA LEU A 156 -4.11 -4.13 0.39
C LEU A 156 -4.48 -2.78 1.00
N PRO A 157 -3.54 -1.83 1.13
CA PRO A 157 -3.86 -0.48 1.56
C PRO A 157 -4.65 0.26 0.47
N VAL A 158 -5.64 1.02 0.91
CA VAL A 158 -6.50 1.85 0.05
C VAL A 158 -6.36 3.31 0.46
N ASN A 159 -6.04 4.17 -0.51
CA ASN A 159 -6.03 5.61 -0.30
C ASN A 159 -7.48 6.12 -0.30
N LEU A 160 -7.97 6.50 0.87
CA LEU A 160 -9.35 6.97 1.03
C LEU A 160 -9.65 8.29 0.31
N ARG A 161 -8.62 9.04 -0.09
CA ARG A 161 -8.81 10.27 -0.92
C ARG A 161 -9.38 9.97 -2.30
N ASN A 162 -9.31 8.72 -2.75
CA ASN A 162 -9.95 8.28 -3.99
C ASN A 162 -11.47 8.10 -3.84
N LEU A 163 -11.94 7.93 -2.61
CA LEU A 163 -13.35 7.67 -2.27
C LEU A 163 -14.02 8.88 -1.62
N PHE A 164 -13.25 9.66 -0.86
CA PHE A 164 -13.73 10.80 -0.07
C PHE A 164 -12.90 12.04 -0.41
N PRO A 165 -13.54 13.17 -0.78
CA PRO A 165 -12.83 14.42 -1.04
C PRO A 165 -12.04 14.87 0.18
N SER A 166 -10.70 14.90 0.07
CA SER A 166 -9.81 15.31 1.15
C SER A 166 -8.46 15.76 0.60
N LYS A 167 -7.91 16.82 1.16
CA LYS A 167 -6.56 17.31 0.90
C LYS A 167 -5.59 17.02 2.06
N THR A 168 -6.05 16.30 3.08
CA THR A 168 -5.24 16.04 4.27
C THR A 168 -3.88 15.43 3.92
N LEU A 169 -2.83 15.92 4.57
CA LEU A 169 -1.49 15.34 4.52
C LEU A 169 -1.26 14.29 5.61
N ARG A 170 -2.24 14.13 6.50
CA ARG A 170 -2.21 13.09 7.54
C ARG A 170 -2.51 11.71 6.96
N ASN A 171 -2.38 10.70 7.79
CA ASN A 171 -2.76 9.34 7.43
C ASN A 171 -4.27 9.24 7.16
N PHE A 172 -4.63 9.02 5.91
CA PHE A 172 -6.02 8.82 5.48
C PHE A 172 -6.09 7.63 4.52
N ALA A 173 -5.65 6.48 5.02
CA ALA A 173 -5.64 5.22 4.32
C ALA A 173 -6.38 4.15 5.13
N SER A 174 -7.08 3.27 4.45
CA SER A 174 -7.68 2.07 5.02
C SER A 174 -7.05 0.85 4.34
N TYR A 175 -7.65 -0.31 4.51
CA TYR A 175 -7.20 -1.54 3.86
C TYR A 175 -8.39 -2.44 3.54
N ILE A 176 -8.17 -3.29 2.55
CA ILE A 176 -9.05 -4.41 2.22
C ILE A 176 -8.26 -5.71 2.32
N THR A 177 -8.97 -6.81 2.55
CA THR A 177 -8.37 -8.13 2.71
C THR A 177 -9.03 -9.14 1.77
N PRO A 178 -8.68 -9.14 0.46
CA PRO A 178 -9.11 -10.22 -0.41
C PRO A 178 -8.61 -11.57 0.12
N GLU A 179 -9.46 -12.59 0.01
CA GLU A 179 -9.15 -13.92 0.50
C GLU A 179 -9.57 -15.03 -0.49
N VAL A 180 -8.82 -16.12 -0.47
CA VAL A 180 -9.23 -17.42 -1.03
C VAL A 180 -9.04 -18.49 0.04
N ASP A 181 -9.96 -19.45 0.09
CA ASP A 181 -9.90 -20.54 1.07
C ASP A 181 -9.52 -21.87 0.38
N PRO A 182 -8.26 -22.31 0.47
CA PRO A 182 -7.82 -23.53 -0.18
C PRO A 182 -8.55 -24.82 0.29
N ARG A 183 -9.34 -24.75 1.36
CA ARG A 183 -10.18 -25.87 1.80
C ARG A 183 -11.36 -26.08 0.89
N MET A 184 -11.83 -25.03 0.21
CA MET A 184 -12.98 -25.07 -0.69
C MET A 184 -12.64 -25.67 -2.06
N GLY A 185 -11.37 -25.67 -2.45
CA GLY A 185 -10.92 -26.20 -3.74
C GLY A 185 -9.54 -25.72 -4.11
N ASP A 186 -9.07 -26.16 -5.27
CA ASP A 186 -7.91 -25.60 -5.92
C ASP A 186 -8.39 -24.48 -6.84
N TYR A 187 -7.79 -23.30 -6.73
CA TYR A 187 -8.14 -22.13 -7.52
C TYR A 187 -7.18 -21.99 -8.68
N THR A 188 -7.72 -21.78 -9.86
CA THR A 188 -6.97 -21.29 -11.01
C THR A 188 -6.57 -19.84 -10.80
N PHE A 189 -5.59 -19.37 -11.57
CA PHE A 189 -5.17 -17.95 -11.46
C PHE A 189 -6.32 -16.99 -11.82
N ASP A 190 -7.14 -17.33 -12.83
CA ASP A 190 -8.31 -16.55 -13.21
C ASP A 190 -9.33 -16.42 -12.06
N GLU A 191 -9.59 -17.51 -11.35
CA GLU A 191 -10.50 -17.51 -10.19
C GLU A 191 -9.96 -16.67 -9.04
N ILE A 192 -8.63 -16.69 -8.81
CA ILE A 192 -8.01 -15.80 -7.81
C ILE A 192 -8.14 -14.34 -8.25
N CYS A 193 -7.87 -14.02 -9.52
CA CYS A 193 -8.05 -12.67 -10.07
C CYS A 193 -9.49 -12.19 -9.90
N ALA A 194 -10.46 -13.04 -10.22
CA ALA A 194 -11.88 -12.74 -10.05
C ALA A 194 -12.28 -12.50 -8.58
N ALA A 195 -11.75 -13.31 -7.65
CA ALA A 195 -12.01 -13.16 -6.23
C ALA A 195 -11.44 -11.83 -5.68
N VAL A 196 -10.23 -11.46 -6.11
CA VAL A 196 -9.61 -10.17 -5.75
C VAL A 196 -10.40 -9.01 -6.32
N HIS A 197 -10.76 -9.07 -7.60
CA HIS A 197 -11.54 -8.02 -8.28
C HIS A 197 -12.90 -7.81 -7.62
N HIS A 198 -13.61 -8.90 -7.33
CA HIS A 198 -14.91 -8.83 -6.66
C HIS A 198 -14.80 -8.19 -5.27
N ARG A 199 -13.79 -8.58 -4.49
CA ARG A 199 -13.58 -8.00 -3.16
C ARG A 199 -13.25 -6.51 -3.20
N MET A 200 -12.43 -6.09 -4.16
CA MET A 200 -12.12 -4.67 -4.36
C MET A 200 -13.33 -3.86 -4.82
N GLY A 201 -14.20 -4.45 -5.66
CA GLY A 201 -15.42 -3.78 -6.13
C GLY A 201 -16.49 -3.59 -5.07
N LEU A 202 -16.60 -4.51 -4.11
CA LEU A 202 -17.58 -4.43 -3.02
C LEU A 202 -17.28 -3.32 -2.00
N GLU A 203 -16.03 -2.92 -1.85
CA GLU A 203 -15.61 -1.91 -0.87
C GLU A 203 -15.44 -0.51 -1.50
N ASN A 204 -15.58 -0.41 -2.83
CA ASN A 204 -15.57 0.85 -3.57
C ASN A 204 -17.00 1.38 -3.86
N ASN A 205 -18.05 0.70 -3.40
CA ASN A 205 -19.44 1.11 -3.42
C ASN A 205 -19.94 1.29 -1.99
#